data_89664a45502821c1c3cc6c17049f50e1
#
_entry.id   89664a45502821c1c3cc6c17049f50e1
#
_cell.length_a   1.000
_cell.length_b   1.000
_cell.length_c   1.000
_cell.angle_alpha   90.00
_cell.angle_beta   90.00
_cell.angle_gamma   90.00
#
_symmetry.space_group_name_H-M   'P 1'
#
loop_
_entity.id
_entity.type
_entity.pdbx_description
1 polymer ?
#
loop_
_entity_poly.entity_id
_entity_poly.type
_entity_poly.pdbx_seq_one_letter_code
_entity_poly.pdbx_strand_id
1 'polypeptide(L)'
;IELAKIAGYMHDIGNAINRSHHAEYGGLLANEILKKSDMDIKDRITIVSAISNHDESTGGAVDVVSAALIIADKTDVRRDRVRSEKGKAAFDIHDRVNYAVTEHKLIFRLILRYVQCMSILRYFLEE
;
A
#
# COMPACT_ATOMS: atom_id res chain seq x y z
N ILE A 1 -13.87 -5.40 -6.54
CA ILE A 1 -12.85 -6.23 -5.83
C ILE A 1 -11.65 -6.47 -6.73
N GLU A 2 -11.80 -6.93 -7.98
CA GLU A 2 -10.66 -7.26 -8.85
C GLU A 2 -9.75 -6.06 -9.13
N LEU A 3 -10.30 -4.87 -9.39
CA LEU A 3 -9.48 -3.66 -9.63
C LEU A 3 -8.57 -3.34 -8.42
N ALA A 4 -9.08 -3.50 -7.18
CA ALA A 4 -8.28 -3.29 -5.98
C ALA A 4 -7.16 -4.33 -5.83
N LYS A 5 -7.38 -5.58 -6.23
CA LYS A 5 -6.34 -6.62 -6.24
C LYS A 5 -5.22 -6.29 -7.24
N ILE A 6 -5.59 -5.86 -8.45
CA ILE A 6 -4.63 -5.47 -9.49
C ILE A 6 -3.84 -4.26 -9.02
N ALA A 7 -4.52 -3.23 -8.50
CA ALA A 7 -3.87 -2.05 -7.95
C ALA A 7 -2.90 -2.43 -6.81
N GLY A 8 -3.33 -3.26 -5.86
CA GLY A 8 -2.50 -3.74 -4.76
C GLY A 8 -1.28 -4.54 -5.22
N TYR A 9 -1.41 -5.36 -6.28
CA TYR A 9 -0.29 -6.11 -6.83
C TYR A 9 0.76 -5.20 -7.49
N MET A 10 0.33 -4.09 -8.09
CA MET A 10 1.18 -3.20 -8.91
C MET A 10 1.60 -1.91 -8.20
N HIS A 11 1.08 -1.59 -7.02
CA HIS A 11 1.22 -0.26 -6.40
C HIS A 11 2.66 0.22 -6.28
N ASP A 12 3.56 -0.68 -5.94
CA ASP A 12 4.98 -0.40 -5.70
C ASP A 12 5.89 -0.59 -6.93
N ILE A 13 5.33 -0.87 -8.12
CA ILE A 13 6.13 -1.12 -9.33
C ILE A 13 7.03 0.06 -9.72
N GLY A 14 6.66 1.28 -9.33
CA GLY A 14 7.43 2.49 -9.58
C GLY A 14 8.77 2.53 -8.83
N ASN A 15 8.94 1.72 -7.76
CA ASN A 15 10.23 1.55 -7.09
C ASN A 15 11.33 1.00 -8.02
N ALA A 16 10.95 0.37 -9.14
CA ALA A 16 11.90 -0.06 -10.18
C ALA A 16 12.60 1.13 -10.86
N ILE A 17 12.00 2.33 -10.83
CA ILE A 17 12.57 3.56 -11.39
C ILE A 17 13.25 4.35 -10.27
N ASN A 18 12.49 4.74 -9.24
CA ASN A 18 12.99 5.51 -8.13
C ASN A 18 12.04 5.39 -6.93
N ARG A 19 12.58 5.36 -5.70
CA ARG A 19 11.80 5.38 -4.46
C ARG A 19 11.02 6.69 -4.29
N SER A 20 11.64 7.83 -4.61
CA SER A 20 10.93 9.10 -4.66
C SER A 20 9.97 9.08 -5.85
N HIS A 21 8.74 9.52 -5.62
CA HIS A 21 7.68 9.54 -6.64
C HIS A 21 7.31 8.14 -7.19
N HIS A 22 7.52 7.06 -6.39
CA HIS A 22 7.22 5.70 -6.82
C HIS A 22 5.74 5.50 -7.17
N ALA A 23 4.83 6.23 -6.52
CA ALA A 23 3.40 6.17 -6.79
C ALA A 23 3.08 6.69 -8.20
N GLU A 24 3.60 7.85 -8.57
CA GLU A 24 3.40 8.46 -9.88
C GLU A 24 4.04 7.62 -10.99
N TYR A 25 5.29 7.18 -10.80
CA TYR A 25 5.94 6.26 -11.74
C TYR A 25 5.22 4.92 -11.82
N GLY A 26 4.70 4.43 -10.70
CA GLY A 26 3.90 3.22 -10.61
C GLY A 26 2.65 3.30 -11.47
N GLY A 27 1.92 4.40 -11.38
CA GLY A 27 0.74 4.65 -12.21
C GLY A 27 1.06 4.68 -13.71
N LEU A 28 2.16 5.34 -14.10
CA LEU A 28 2.61 5.38 -15.50
C LEU A 28 2.98 3.99 -16.02
N LEU A 29 3.77 3.23 -15.26
CA LEU A 29 4.15 1.87 -15.64
C LEU A 29 2.94 0.93 -15.70
N ALA A 30 2.03 1.02 -14.72
CA ALA A 30 0.80 0.24 -14.70
C ALA A 30 -0.06 0.53 -15.94
N ASN A 31 -0.22 1.80 -16.32
CA ASN A 31 -0.92 2.17 -17.54
C ASN A 31 -0.31 1.51 -18.78
N GLU A 32 1.02 1.56 -18.94
CA GLU A 32 1.70 0.97 -20.10
C GLU A 32 1.56 -0.56 -20.15
N ILE A 33 1.55 -1.22 -19.00
CA ILE A 33 1.34 -2.67 -18.91
C ILE A 33 -0.12 -3.02 -19.23
N LEU A 34 -1.07 -2.34 -18.58
CA LEU A 34 -2.50 -2.64 -18.71
C LEU A 34 -3.09 -2.25 -20.07
N LYS A 35 -2.49 -1.32 -20.79
CA LYS A 35 -2.86 -1.01 -22.19
C LYS A 35 -2.75 -2.22 -23.12
N LYS A 36 -1.94 -3.21 -22.76
CA LYS A 36 -1.72 -4.43 -23.57
C LYS A 36 -2.77 -5.51 -23.30
N SER A 37 -3.65 -5.28 -22.34
CA SER A 37 -4.78 -6.17 -22.04
C SER A 37 -6.08 -5.63 -22.64
N ASP A 38 -7.09 -6.48 -22.74
CA ASP A 38 -8.44 -6.09 -23.20
C ASP A 38 -9.27 -5.40 -22.09
N MET A 39 -8.61 -4.80 -21.10
CA MET A 39 -9.25 -4.11 -19.99
C MET A 39 -9.98 -2.85 -20.47
N ASP A 40 -11.19 -2.64 -19.98
CA ASP A 40 -11.94 -1.40 -20.22
C ASP A 40 -11.14 -0.18 -19.74
N ILE A 41 -11.22 0.90 -20.49
CA ILE A 41 -10.45 2.11 -20.21
C ILE A 41 -10.79 2.72 -18.85
N LYS A 42 -12.05 2.65 -18.40
CA LYS A 42 -12.47 3.18 -17.09
C LYS A 42 -11.84 2.38 -15.97
N ASP A 43 -11.83 1.05 -16.09
CA ASP A 43 -11.22 0.16 -15.12
C ASP A 43 -9.72 0.39 -15.04
N ARG A 44 -9.06 0.55 -16.19
CA ARG A 44 -7.63 0.87 -16.26
C ARG A 44 -7.31 2.21 -15.61
N ILE A 45 -8.08 3.27 -15.90
CA ILE A 45 -7.90 4.59 -15.29
C ILE A 45 -8.12 4.53 -13.77
N THR A 46 -9.10 3.77 -13.31
CA THR A 46 -9.33 3.57 -11.87
C THR A 46 -8.11 2.94 -11.18
N ILE A 47 -7.52 1.90 -11.77
CA ILE A 47 -6.31 1.25 -11.23
C ILE A 47 -5.13 2.23 -11.24
N VAL A 48 -4.90 2.91 -12.34
CA VAL A 48 -3.80 3.89 -12.50
C VAL A 48 -3.95 5.01 -11.47
N SER A 49 -5.15 5.56 -11.32
CA SER A 49 -5.45 6.60 -10.34
C SER A 49 -5.20 6.12 -8.91
N ALA A 50 -5.66 4.90 -8.57
CA ALA A 50 -5.43 4.33 -7.25
C ALA A 50 -3.93 4.20 -6.94
N ILE A 51 -3.14 3.69 -7.90
CA ILE A 51 -1.69 3.55 -7.75
C ILE A 51 -1.01 4.91 -7.61
N SER A 52 -1.35 5.88 -8.48
CA SER A 52 -0.69 7.21 -8.46
C SER A 52 -0.96 8.02 -7.20
N ASN A 53 -2.02 7.70 -6.46
CA ASN A 53 -2.45 8.46 -5.27
C ASN A 53 -2.34 7.68 -3.96
N HIS A 54 -1.62 6.53 -3.93
CA HIS A 54 -1.57 5.70 -2.72
C HIS A 54 -0.57 6.21 -1.66
N ASP A 55 0.45 6.97 -2.06
CA ASP A 55 1.44 7.53 -1.14
C ASP A 55 0.83 8.72 -0.38
N GLU A 56 0.86 8.67 0.95
CA GLU A 56 0.30 9.70 1.82
C GLU A 56 1.03 11.05 1.72
N SER A 57 2.26 11.06 1.22
CA SER A 57 3.04 12.32 1.08
C SER A 57 2.59 13.14 -0.12
N THR A 58 2.01 12.51 -1.14
CA THR A 58 1.68 13.17 -2.42
C THR A 58 0.24 12.97 -2.86
N GLY A 59 -0.47 12.00 -2.30
CA GLY A 59 -1.80 11.61 -2.75
C GLY A 59 -2.83 11.43 -1.64
N GLY A 60 -3.93 10.78 -1.99
CA GLY A 60 -5.02 10.44 -1.09
C GLY A 60 -6.10 9.64 -1.81
N ALA A 61 -7.09 9.16 -1.06
CA ALA A 61 -8.18 8.36 -1.61
C ALA A 61 -9.07 9.21 -2.53
N VAL A 62 -9.07 8.90 -3.82
CA VAL A 62 -9.90 9.58 -4.84
C VAL A 62 -11.15 8.79 -5.19
N ASP A 63 -11.16 7.48 -4.91
CA ASP A 63 -12.28 6.57 -5.08
C ASP A 63 -12.20 5.38 -4.10
N VAL A 64 -13.16 4.45 -4.20
CA VAL A 64 -13.21 3.26 -3.32
C VAL A 64 -12.06 2.28 -3.55
N VAL A 65 -11.47 2.25 -4.74
CA VAL A 65 -10.34 1.37 -5.07
C VAL A 65 -9.06 1.93 -4.45
N SER A 66 -8.82 3.24 -4.60
CA SER A 66 -7.69 3.93 -3.96
C SER A 66 -7.79 3.88 -2.43
N ALA A 67 -8.99 4.07 -1.86
CA ALA A 67 -9.19 3.92 -0.41
C ALA A 67 -8.85 2.51 0.07
N ALA A 68 -9.31 1.48 -0.64
CA ALA A 68 -9.00 0.09 -0.31
C ALA A 68 -7.50 -0.21 -0.41
N LEU A 69 -6.83 0.31 -1.44
CA LEU A 69 -5.38 0.16 -1.63
C LEU A 69 -4.60 0.81 -0.48
N ILE A 70 -4.91 2.07 -0.16
CA ILE A 70 -4.23 2.83 0.90
C ILE A 70 -4.39 2.11 2.25
N ILE A 71 -5.60 1.65 2.59
CA ILE A 71 -5.85 0.90 3.82
C ILE A 71 -5.00 -0.38 3.83
N ALA A 72 -5.02 -1.15 2.74
CA ALA A 72 -4.29 -2.41 2.66
C ALA A 72 -2.78 -2.20 2.82
N ASP A 73 -2.21 -1.23 2.11
CA ASP A 73 -0.78 -0.91 2.18
C ASP A 73 -0.36 -0.44 3.58
N LYS A 74 -1.10 0.52 4.16
CA LYS A 74 -0.77 1.07 5.50
C LYS A 74 -1.02 0.11 6.65
N THR A 75 -1.81 -0.93 6.45
CA THR A 75 -2.09 -1.96 7.47
C THR A 75 -1.26 -3.23 7.29
N ASP A 76 -0.51 -3.38 6.20
CA ASP A 76 0.40 -4.51 5.99
C ASP A 76 1.72 -4.34 6.75
N VAL A 77 1.64 -4.31 8.07
CA VAL A 77 2.78 -4.16 8.99
C VAL A 77 3.12 -5.52 9.58
N ARG A 78 4.21 -6.14 9.10
CA ARG A 78 4.60 -7.50 9.46
C ARG A 78 6.11 -7.66 9.55
N ARG A 79 6.56 -8.52 10.48
CA ARG A 79 7.97 -8.82 10.67
C ARG A 79 8.64 -9.44 9.43
N ASP A 80 7.92 -10.26 8.67
CA ASP A 80 8.43 -10.94 7.49
C ASP A 80 8.62 -10.02 6.26
N ARG A 81 8.16 -8.77 6.32
CA ARG A 81 8.47 -7.73 5.32
C ARG A 81 9.91 -7.24 5.39
N VAL A 82 10.57 -7.39 6.54
CA VAL A 82 11.96 -6.95 6.72
C VAL A 82 12.90 -7.87 5.94
N ARG A 83 13.57 -7.32 4.93
CA ARG A 83 14.46 -8.05 4.01
C ARG A 83 15.94 -7.76 4.25
N SER A 84 16.29 -7.11 5.36
CA SER A 84 17.68 -6.72 5.61
C SER A 84 18.56 -7.92 5.92
N GLU A 85 19.45 -8.27 5.00
CA GLU A 85 20.53 -9.24 5.21
C GLU A 85 21.66 -8.67 6.09
N LYS A 86 21.69 -7.36 6.30
CA LYS A 86 22.76 -6.62 7.00
C LYS A 86 22.58 -6.55 8.52
N GLY A 87 21.59 -7.25 9.07
CA GLY A 87 21.28 -7.25 10.49
C GLY A 87 20.53 -5.99 10.98
N LYS A 88 20.06 -6.04 12.24
CA LYS A 88 19.19 -5.02 12.86
C LYS A 88 19.78 -3.59 12.86
N ALA A 89 21.10 -3.45 12.83
CA ALA A 89 21.79 -2.15 12.84
C ALA A 89 21.56 -1.33 11.54
N ALA A 90 21.17 -1.99 10.45
CA ALA A 90 20.92 -1.37 9.15
C ALA A 90 19.43 -1.08 8.91
N PHE A 91 18.55 -1.33 9.90
CA PHE A 91 17.11 -1.10 9.76
C PHE A 91 16.79 0.38 9.67
N ASP A 92 16.02 0.75 8.66
CA ASP A 92 15.35 2.04 8.61
C ASP A 92 14.17 2.11 9.58
N ILE A 93 13.45 3.22 9.61
CA ILE A 93 12.30 3.39 10.50
C ILE A 93 11.18 2.38 10.19
N HIS A 94 10.96 2.07 8.92
CA HIS A 94 9.93 1.11 8.49
C HIS A 94 10.33 -0.32 8.85
N ASP A 95 11.60 -0.68 8.67
CA ASP A 95 12.14 -1.97 9.09
C ASP A 95 12.00 -2.19 10.60
N ARG A 96 12.32 -1.16 11.39
CA ARG A 96 12.19 -1.22 12.86
C ARG A 96 10.75 -1.45 13.29
N VAL A 97 9.80 -0.71 12.70
CA VAL A 97 8.37 -0.87 12.98
C VAL A 97 7.89 -2.27 12.58
N ASN A 98 8.17 -2.70 11.36
CA ASN A 98 7.76 -4.02 10.88
C ASN A 98 8.36 -5.15 11.73
N TYR A 99 9.63 -5.05 12.09
CA TYR A 99 10.31 -6.07 12.89
C TYR A 99 9.75 -6.18 14.32
N ALA A 100 9.37 -5.06 14.92
CA ALA A 100 8.82 -5.01 16.27
C ALA A 100 7.40 -5.57 16.39
N VAL A 101 6.64 -5.61 15.30
CA VAL A 101 5.25 -6.07 15.32
C VAL A 101 5.17 -7.58 15.57
N THR A 102 4.45 -7.97 16.61
CA THR A 102 4.15 -9.37 16.95
C THR A 102 2.73 -9.78 16.57
N GLU A 103 1.81 -8.83 16.56
CA GLU A 103 0.41 -9.06 16.18
C GLU A 103 -0.15 -7.80 15.51
N HIS A 104 -0.90 -7.98 14.43
CA HIS A 104 -1.63 -6.91 13.76
C HIS A 104 -3.10 -7.31 13.62
N LYS A 105 -4.01 -6.42 13.98
CA LYS A 105 -5.45 -6.62 13.85
C LYS A 105 -6.11 -5.39 13.23
N LEU A 106 -6.83 -5.62 12.14
CA LEU A 106 -7.64 -4.61 11.49
C LEU A 106 -9.09 -4.70 12.00
N ILE A 107 -9.64 -3.61 12.50
CA ILE A 107 -11.00 -3.53 13.02
C ILE A 107 -11.76 -2.48 12.25
N PHE A 108 -12.86 -2.90 11.62
CA PHE A 108 -13.82 -1.98 11.01
C PHE A 108 -15.01 -1.78 11.95
N ARG A 109 -15.34 -0.53 12.23
CA ARG A 109 -16.54 -0.17 13.01
C ARG A 109 -17.44 0.75 12.20
N LEU A 110 -18.72 0.41 12.13
CA LEU A 110 -19.73 1.28 11.57
C LEU A 110 -20.26 2.19 12.70
N ILE A 111 -20.08 3.49 12.57
CA ILE A 111 -20.55 4.50 13.53
C ILE A 111 -21.38 5.53 12.77
N LEU A 112 -22.69 5.57 12.99
CA LEU A 112 -23.62 6.59 12.48
C LEU A 112 -23.37 7.05 11.02
N ARG A 113 -23.32 6.15 10.06
CA ARG A 113 -23.02 6.37 8.63
C ARG A 113 -21.55 6.53 8.27
N TYR A 114 -20.61 6.42 9.23
CA TYR A 114 -19.18 6.44 8.95
C TYR A 114 -18.56 5.07 9.25
N VAL A 115 -17.58 4.68 8.44
CA VAL A 115 -16.75 3.51 8.72
C VAL A 115 -15.46 4.00 9.35
N GLN A 116 -15.20 3.57 10.58
CA GLN A 116 -13.92 3.79 11.23
C GLN A 116 -13.04 2.55 11.04
N CYS A 117 -11.89 2.73 10.42
CA CYS A 117 -10.85 1.71 10.34
C CYS A 117 -9.83 1.97 11.44
N MET A 118 -9.56 0.97 12.27
CA MET A 118 -8.55 1.01 13.32
C MET A 118 -7.54 -0.10 13.10
N SER A 119 -6.28 0.25 13.06
CA SER A 119 -5.16 -0.70 13.08
C SER A 119 -4.63 -0.80 14.52
N ILE A 120 -4.59 -2.01 15.06
CA ILE A 120 -4.03 -2.29 16.38
C ILE A 120 -2.75 -3.08 16.15
N LEU A 121 -1.63 -2.48 16.56
CA LEU A 121 -0.31 -3.09 16.49
C LEU A 121 0.12 -3.47 17.92
N ARG A 122 0.57 -4.70 18.11
CA ARG A 122 1.26 -5.11 19.32
C ARG A 122 2.75 -5.19 19.02
N TYR A 123 3.53 -4.54 19.87
CA TYR A 123 4.98 -4.49 19.79
C TYR A 123 5.60 -5.34 20.87
N PHE A 124 6.65 -6.04 20.53
CA PHE A 124 7.54 -6.63 21.51
C PHE A 124 8.66 -5.60 21.79
N LEU A 125 8.66 -5.03 22.99
CA LEU A 125 9.80 -4.24 23.47
C LEU A 125 10.80 -5.25 24.03
N GLU A 126 11.81 -5.62 23.23
CA GLU A 126 13.01 -6.26 23.77
C GLU A 126 13.79 -5.15 24.48
N GLU A 127 13.92 -5.27 25.82
CA GLU A 127 14.86 -4.50 26.64
C GLU A 127 16.31 -4.81 26.26
#